data_43a75fdb58e9606cd096329bfe0382e4
#
_entry.id   43a75fdb58e9606cd096329bfe0382e4
#
_cell.length_a   1.000
_cell.length_b   1.000
_cell.length_c   1.000
_cell.angle_alpha   90.00
_cell.angle_beta   90.00
_cell.angle_gamma   90.00
#
_symmetry.space_group_name_H-M   'P 1'
#
loop_
_entity.id
_entity.type
_entity.pdbx_description
1 polymer ?
#
loop_
_entity_poly.entity_id
_entity_poly.type
_entity_poly.pdbx_seq_one_letter_code
_entity_poly.pdbx_strand_id
1 'polypeptide(L)'
;MDFINAPKSICTEVGTETHDVFDRILSSAHVEYQRNRLRLRTPDESVETSHGRVGGRKGHAAYFRIVPSKAGKVVSVRRRIKCPKMSHRAQNLEPTGEKAEHTIIDLAFSKTGCRKTITQYVGHKVHCSRCKRDYQPPAIERFRGRLFGHCFRAWAVYQRVALRLPYSAIVGVIDNLFAERVSAAGIVKFMWQIAEEYAATEALSLKKILNSPFIHADETKISICGSQQYVWVLTDGIHVIFRLTETREATLFHELISGYEGVLISDFYGGYDAATCRQQKCWPHLIRDLNEDLWKHPFHVEFERFVVALRELIVPIFDDVDRFGLKKRNLHKHIKRVDRFYKLNIEGKQIDSELVQKYQKRFQRYREELFTFLSHDGIPWNNNTAERAIRHMAIQRKISGSFYKQGAEQYLRLLGIAQSCRFQDKSFLRFLLSGEKDIDKYKERKRPRSSRRIDKANGE
;
A
#
# COMPACT_ATOMS: atom_id res chain seq x y z
N MET A 1 -12.37 19.66 -17.69
CA MET A 1 -11.11 20.16 -17.11
C MET A 1 -11.08 21.66 -17.24
N ASP A 2 -11.70 22.36 -16.33
CA ASP A 2 -11.77 23.82 -16.37
C ASP A 2 -10.58 24.39 -15.64
N PHE A 3 -9.59 24.76 -16.41
CA PHE A 3 -8.32 25.28 -15.91
C PHE A 3 -8.43 26.70 -15.38
N ILE A 4 -9.37 27.49 -15.85
CA ILE A 4 -9.58 28.91 -15.48
C ILE A 4 -11.07 29.30 -15.62
N ASN A 5 -11.95 28.39 -15.90
CA ASN A 5 -13.38 28.64 -15.94
C ASN A 5 -14.11 27.94 -14.79
N ALA A 6 -13.66 28.14 -13.56
CA ALA A 6 -14.63 28.15 -12.47
C ALA A 6 -15.44 29.45 -12.66
N PRO A 7 -16.74 29.38 -12.86
CA PRO A 7 -17.53 30.59 -13.04
C PRO A 7 -17.36 31.45 -11.80
N LYS A 8 -17.04 32.74 -11.98
CA LYS A 8 -17.03 33.78 -10.94
C LYS A 8 -18.41 33.92 -10.26
N SER A 9 -19.38 33.08 -10.61
CA SER A 9 -20.77 33.17 -10.20
C SER A 9 -21.30 32.08 -9.26
N ILE A 10 -20.45 31.23 -8.69
CA ILE A 10 -20.86 30.26 -7.64
C ILE A 10 -20.17 30.56 -6.30
N CYS A 11 -19.79 31.80 -6.09
CA CYS A 11 -19.55 32.35 -4.77
C CYS A 11 -20.62 33.39 -4.47
N THR A 12 -21.89 33.03 -4.61
CA THR A 12 -22.98 33.78 -4.04
C THR A 12 -23.42 33.09 -2.77
N GLU A 13 -23.00 33.71 -1.66
CA GLU A 13 -23.82 33.90 -0.47
C GLU A 13 -24.52 32.66 0.14
N VAL A 14 -23.82 31.52 0.37
CA VAL A 14 -24.20 30.69 1.52
C VAL A 14 -22.93 29.92 1.96
N GLY A 15 -22.30 30.40 3.03
CA GLY A 15 -21.61 29.41 3.86
C GLY A 15 -20.11 29.45 3.98
N THR A 16 -19.37 30.51 3.66
CA THR A 16 -17.98 30.62 4.12
C THR A 16 -17.89 30.69 5.65
N GLU A 17 -18.81 31.35 6.30
CA GLU A 17 -18.87 31.41 7.77
C GLU A 17 -19.32 30.10 8.41
N THR A 18 -20.24 29.34 7.79
CA THR A 18 -20.70 28.05 8.32
C THR A 18 -19.67 26.95 8.16
N HIS A 19 -18.89 26.92 7.08
CA HIS A 19 -17.78 25.97 6.91
C HIS A 19 -16.67 26.23 7.92
N ASP A 20 -16.31 27.48 8.14
CA ASP A 20 -15.26 27.88 9.10
C ASP A 20 -15.66 27.57 10.55
N VAL A 21 -16.94 27.74 10.89
CA VAL A 21 -17.50 27.39 12.21
C VAL A 21 -17.55 25.85 12.37
N PHE A 22 -17.95 25.11 11.34
CA PHE A 22 -17.99 23.64 11.39
C PHE A 22 -16.59 23.02 11.50
N ASP A 23 -15.61 23.55 10.76
CA ASP A 23 -14.23 23.12 10.85
C ASP A 23 -13.57 23.48 12.19
N ARG A 24 -13.93 24.62 12.79
CA ARG A 24 -13.52 24.99 14.15
C ARG A 24 -14.15 24.09 15.22
N ILE A 25 -15.43 23.75 15.08
CA ILE A 25 -16.11 22.81 15.99
C ILE A 25 -15.51 21.42 15.87
N LEU A 26 -15.28 20.91 14.65
CA LEU A 26 -14.65 19.61 14.43
C LEU A 26 -13.21 19.58 14.93
N SER A 27 -12.43 20.63 14.71
CA SER A 27 -11.05 20.71 15.22
C SER A 27 -11.01 20.83 16.75
N SER A 28 -11.91 21.61 17.36
CA SER A 28 -11.98 21.71 18.82
C SER A 28 -12.46 20.40 19.46
N ALA A 29 -13.47 19.75 18.90
CA ALA A 29 -13.95 18.45 19.35
C ALA A 29 -12.86 17.35 19.18
N HIS A 30 -12.08 17.40 18.10
CA HIS A 30 -10.95 16.49 17.89
C HIS A 30 -9.82 16.73 18.89
N VAL A 31 -9.48 17.99 19.18
CA VAL A 31 -8.47 18.35 20.18
C VAL A 31 -8.93 17.93 21.58
N GLU A 32 -10.21 18.11 21.90
CA GLU A 32 -10.78 17.69 23.20
C GLU A 32 -10.83 16.17 23.34
N TYR A 33 -11.20 15.45 22.28
CA TYR A 33 -11.11 13.98 22.22
C TYR A 33 -9.67 13.50 22.42
N GLN A 34 -8.68 14.12 21.78
CA GLN A 34 -7.26 13.80 21.96
C GLN A 34 -6.78 14.13 23.37
N ARG A 35 -7.19 15.27 23.96
CA ARG A 35 -6.88 15.63 25.35
C ARG A 35 -7.49 14.64 26.36
N ASN A 36 -8.73 14.24 26.16
CA ASN A 36 -9.40 13.26 27.02
C ASN A 36 -8.78 11.87 26.87
N ARG A 37 -8.37 11.47 25.68
CA ARG A 37 -7.62 10.23 25.42
C ARG A 37 -6.23 10.25 26.07
N LEU A 38 -5.56 11.40 26.12
CA LEU A 38 -4.29 11.58 26.83
C LEU A 38 -4.48 11.59 28.36
N ARG A 39 -5.55 12.20 28.88
CA ARG A 39 -5.89 12.19 30.32
C ARG A 39 -6.23 10.79 30.83
N LEU A 40 -6.86 9.94 30.03
CA LEU A 40 -7.10 8.53 30.35
C LEU A 40 -5.83 7.66 30.26
N ARG A 41 -4.71 8.22 29.85
CA ARG A 41 -3.40 7.58 29.72
C ARG A 41 -2.30 8.28 30.51
N THR A 42 -2.62 9.00 31.58
CA THR A 42 -1.56 9.38 32.52
C THR A 42 -0.97 8.08 33.08
N PRO A 43 0.27 7.75 32.77
CA PRO A 43 0.93 6.66 33.45
C PRO A 43 1.03 7.04 34.93
N ASP A 44 0.68 6.13 35.80
CA ASP A 44 1.08 6.19 37.18
C ASP A 44 2.59 6.42 37.20
N GLU A 45 3.06 7.53 37.76
CA GLU A 45 4.48 7.96 37.74
C GLU A 45 5.45 7.00 38.50
N SER A 46 4.96 5.83 38.88
CA SER A 46 5.73 4.82 39.64
C SER A 46 6.12 3.57 38.85
N VAL A 47 5.90 3.52 37.51
CA VAL A 47 6.33 2.37 36.72
C VAL A 47 7.67 2.65 36.07
N GLU A 48 8.74 2.35 36.76
CA GLU A 48 10.06 2.13 36.15
C GLU A 48 9.88 1.22 34.91
N THR A 49 10.24 1.73 33.75
CA THR A 49 10.30 0.96 32.49
C THR A 49 11.42 -0.05 32.59
N SER A 50 11.21 -1.13 33.35
CA SER A 50 12.06 -2.30 33.21
C SER A 50 11.89 -2.80 31.77
N HIS A 51 12.96 -2.87 31.00
CA HIS A 51 13.04 -3.60 29.73
C HIS A 51 12.75 -5.08 30.02
N GLY A 52 11.47 -5.40 30.23
CA GLY A 52 10.99 -6.73 30.54
C GLY A 52 11.15 -7.65 29.33
N ARG A 53 11.78 -8.80 29.56
CA ARG A 53 11.80 -9.94 28.64
C ARG A 53 10.38 -10.20 28.12
N VAL A 54 10.26 -10.51 26.82
CA VAL A 54 9.01 -10.93 26.20
C VAL A 54 8.48 -12.17 26.96
N GLY A 55 7.45 -11.98 27.78
CA GLY A 55 6.84 -13.03 28.60
C GLY A 55 5.80 -12.43 29.54
N GLY A 56 4.87 -13.24 30.04
CA GLY A 56 3.88 -12.83 31.05
C GLY A 56 4.60 -12.40 32.35
N ARG A 57 4.05 -11.41 33.06
CA ARG A 57 4.54 -10.99 34.38
C ARG A 57 4.54 -12.19 35.33
N LYS A 58 5.51 -12.24 36.25
CA LYS A 58 5.60 -13.28 37.29
C LYS A 58 4.26 -13.33 38.04
N GLY A 59 3.59 -14.51 38.05
CA GLY A 59 2.25 -14.67 38.63
C GLY A 59 1.07 -14.54 37.62
N HIS A 60 1.32 -14.22 36.37
CA HIS A 60 0.25 -14.23 35.34
C HIS A 60 -0.16 -15.68 35.05
N ALA A 61 -1.44 -15.99 35.23
CA ALA A 61 -1.96 -17.32 34.90
C ALA A 61 -1.67 -17.63 33.43
N ALA A 62 -1.08 -18.81 33.18
CA ALA A 62 -0.79 -19.25 31.83
C ALA A 62 -2.11 -19.46 31.07
N TYR A 63 -2.32 -18.66 30.03
CA TYR A 63 -3.47 -18.82 29.14
C TYR A 63 -3.15 -19.88 28.09
N PHE A 64 -3.70 -21.06 28.28
CA PHE A 64 -3.61 -22.12 27.29
C PHE A 64 -4.82 -22.03 26.34
N ARG A 65 -4.52 -22.00 25.05
CA ARG A 65 -5.54 -22.04 24.04
C ARG A 65 -6.17 -23.43 24.00
N ILE A 66 -7.49 -23.51 24.14
CA ILE A 66 -8.22 -24.77 24.05
C ILE A 66 -8.15 -25.28 22.62
N VAL A 67 -7.57 -26.45 22.40
CA VAL A 67 -7.57 -27.12 21.11
C VAL A 67 -8.91 -27.85 20.99
N PRO A 68 -9.66 -27.72 19.87
CA PRO A 68 -10.92 -28.42 19.71
C PRO A 68 -10.77 -29.93 19.89
N SER A 69 -11.61 -30.52 20.74
CA SER A 69 -11.63 -31.96 21.03
C SER A 69 -12.21 -32.80 19.90
N LYS A 70 -13.10 -32.21 19.09
CA LYS A 70 -13.73 -32.87 17.94
C LYS A 70 -13.20 -32.29 16.63
N ALA A 71 -12.60 -33.15 15.81
CA ALA A 71 -12.20 -32.81 14.46
C ALA A 71 -13.31 -33.20 13.48
N GLY A 72 -13.60 -32.30 12.51
CA GLY A 72 -14.53 -32.60 11.41
C GLY A 72 -13.87 -33.52 10.36
N LYS A 73 -12.52 -33.60 10.36
CA LYS A 73 -11.74 -34.45 9.45
C LYS A 73 -10.49 -34.92 10.15
N VAL A 74 -10.20 -36.23 10.06
CA VAL A 74 -8.93 -36.82 10.49
C VAL A 74 -8.13 -37.21 9.26
N VAL A 75 -6.85 -36.82 9.21
CA VAL A 75 -5.94 -37.10 8.10
C VAL A 75 -4.74 -37.88 8.61
N SER A 76 -4.63 -39.16 8.22
CA SER A 76 -3.44 -39.95 8.49
C SER A 76 -2.28 -39.47 7.60
N VAL A 77 -1.16 -39.16 8.21
CA VAL A 77 0.02 -38.64 7.49
C VAL A 77 1.15 -39.66 7.49
N ARG A 78 1.86 -39.68 6.38
CA ARG A 78 3.01 -40.60 6.22
C ARG A 78 4.15 -40.21 7.17
N ARG A 79 4.79 -41.23 7.77
CA ARG A 79 5.98 -41.05 8.57
C ARG A 79 7.12 -40.42 7.76
N ARG A 80 8.07 -39.80 8.45
CA ARG A 80 9.28 -39.29 7.80
C ARG A 80 10.14 -40.46 7.34
N ILE A 81 10.69 -40.35 6.13
CA ILE A 81 11.53 -41.40 5.48
C ILE A 81 12.99 -40.94 5.34
N LYS A 82 13.34 -39.67 5.59
CA LYS A 82 14.69 -39.11 5.51
C LYS A 82 14.99 -38.26 6.73
N CYS A 83 16.19 -38.38 7.29
CA CYS A 83 16.62 -37.51 8.39
C CYS A 83 16.93 -36.10 7.87
N PRO A 84 16.37 -35.03 8.51
CA PRO A 84 16.59 -33.66 8.05
C PRO A 84 18.03 -33.16 8.20
N LYS A 85 18.80 -33.71 9.13
CA LYS A 85 20.18 -33.29 9.39
C LYS A 85 21.22 -33.98 8.47
N MET A 86 20.87 -35.10 7.86
CA MET A 86 21.77 -35.88 7.07
C MET A 86 21.31 -35.84 5.61
N SER A 87 21.99 -35.05 4.79
CA SER A 87 21.65 -34.87 3.35
C SER A 87 21.77 -36.17 2.53
N HIS A 88 22.37 -37.23 3.09
CA HIS A 88 22.68 -38.46 2.40
C HIS A 88 21.98 -39.66 3.02
N ARG A 89 21.10 -40.25 2.22
CA ARG A 89 20.47 -41.58 2.32
C ARG A 89 19.55 -41.84 3.53
N ALA A 90 18.39 -42.32 3.19
CA ALA A 90 17.32 -42.80 4.05
C ALA A 90 17.71 -44.04 4.83
N GLN A 91 18.67 -43.93 5.74
CA GLN A 91 19.02 -45.07 6.59
C GLN A 91 18.73 -44.74 8.04
N ASN A 92 18.00 -45.62 8.71
CA ASN A 92 17.86 -45.75 10.15
C ASN A 92 16.90 -44.73 10.80
N LEU A 93 15.73 -44.50 10.20
CA LEU A 93 14.59 -43.91 10.91
C LEU A 93 13.68 -45.04 11.38
N GLU A 94 13.72 -45.30 12.69
CA GLU A 94 12.91 -46.33 13.33
C GLU A 94 11.64 -45.76 13.92
N PRO A 95 10.48 -46.39 13.81
CA PRO A 95 9.27 -45.96 14.49
C PRO A 95 9.47 -45.94 16.01
N THR A 96 9.09 -44.85 16.69
CA THR A 96 9.17 -44.76 18.15
C THR A 96 7.94 -45.37 18.84
N GLY A 97 6.91 -45.77 18.10
CA GLY A 97 5.61 -46.14 18.68
C GLY A 97 4.75 -44.96 19.12
N GLU A 98 5.34 -43.76 19.29
CA GLU A 98 4.61 -42.58 19.73
C GLU A 98 3.78 -41.95 18.61
N LYS A 99 2.55 -41.59 18.91
CA LYS A 99 1.67 -40.83 18.02
C LYS A 99 2.12 -39.36 17.98
N ALA A 100 2.04 -38.77 16.81
CA ALA A 100 2.16 -37.34 16.59
C ALA A 100 0.83 -36.82 16.09
N GLU A 101 0.27 -35.85 16.79
CA GLU A 101 -1.01 -35.28 16.45
C GLU A 101 -0.91 -33.75 16.35
N HIS A 102 -1.65 -33.15 15.43
CA HIS A 102 -1.74 -31.70 15.31
C HIS A 102 -3.09 -31.30 14.72
N THR A 103 -3.76 -30.34 15.39
CA THR A 103 -5.07 -29.84 14.95
C THR A 103 -4.91 -28.48 14.28
N ILE A 104 -5.56 -28.32 13.12
CA ILE A 104 -5.63 -27.07 12.38
C ILE A 104 -7.07 -26.62 12.24
N ILE A 105 -7.35 -25.39 12.64
CA ILE A 105 -8.58 -24.66 12.39
C ILE A 105 -8.36 -23.83 11.12
N ASP A 106 -9.15 -24.04 10.10
CA ASP A 106 -9.04 -23.28 8.85
C ASP A 106 -10.41 -22.88 8.30
N LEU A 107 -10.43 -22.09 7.24
CA LEU A 107 -11.63 -21.68 6.53
C LEU A 107 -11.67 -22.34 5.16
N ALA A 108 -12.82 -22.90 4.82
CA ALA A 108 -13.12 -23.39 3.49
C ALA A 108 -14.05 -22.41 2.78
N PHE A 109 -13.59 -21.86 1.66
CA PHE A 109 -14.34 -20.93 0.83
C PHE A 109 -15.05 -21.70 -0.29
N SER A 110 -16.32 -21.41 -0.51
CA SER A 110 -17.14 -21.96 -1.57
C SER A 110 -17.83 -20.85 -2.37
N LYS A 111 -18.64 -21.23 -3.37
CA LYS A 111 -19.48 -20.27 -4.11
C LYS A 111 -20.56 -19.63 -3.23
N THR A 112 -21.02 -20.37 -2.24
CA THR A 112 -22.15 -20.00 -1.36
C THR A 112 -21.72 -19.37 -0.04
N GLY A 113 -20.42 -19.35 0.28
CA GLY A 113 -19.94 -18.74 1.52
C GLY A 113 -18.62 -19.29 2.03
N CYS A 114 -18.39 -19.07 3.32
CA CYS A 114 -17.22 -19.50 4.05
C CYS A 114 -17.64 -20.30 5.28
N ARG A 115 -16.96 -21.39 5.56
CA ARG A 115 -17.21 -22.22 6.76
C ARG A 115 -15.92 -22.55 7.48
N LYS A 116 -15.97 -22.64 8.81
CA LYS A 116 -14.90 -23.18 9.64
C LYS A 116 -14.72 -24.67 9.39
N THR A 117 -13.48 -25.11 9.33
CA THR A 117 -13.08 -26.52 9.24
C THR A 117 -12.04 -26.83 10.30
N ILE A 118 -12.15 -28.00 10.92
CA ILE A 118 -11.20 -28.50 11.91
C ILE A 118 -10.63 -29.80 11.39
N THR A 119 -9.32 -29.82 11.13
CA THR A 119 -8.62 -31.00 10.61
C THR A 119 -7.57 -31.45 11.61
N GLN A 120 -7.64 -32.69 12.04
CA GLN A 120 -6.61 -33.33 12.87
C GLN A 120 -5.71 -34.18 11.97
N TYR A 121 -4.41 -33.89 12.02
CA TYR A 121 -3.37 -34.66 11.36
C TYR A 121 -2.78 -35.66 12.37
N VAL A 122 -2.79 -36.94 12.03
CA VAL A 122 -2.32 -38.03 12.91
C VAL A 122 -1.24 -38.83 12.18
N GLY A 123 -0.16 -39.09 12.84
CA GLY A 123 0.94 -39.89 12.31
C GLY A 123 1.81 -40.48 13.43
N HIS A 124 2.98 -41.03 13.09
CA HIS A 124 3.92 -41.59 14.05
C HIS A 124 5.26 -40.87 13.98
N LYS A 125 5.85 -40.64 15.16
CA LYS A 125 7.22 -40.13 15.29
C LYS A 125 8.22 -41.20 14.84
N VAL A 126 9.40 -40.74 14.42
CA VAL A 126 10.51 -41.62 14.09
C VAL A 126 11.77 -41.16 14.80
N HIS A 127 12.56 -42.13 15.30
CA HIS A 127 13.87 -41.93 15.89
C HIS A 127 14.96 -42.04 14.83
N CYS A 128 15.95 -41.17 14.84
CA CYS A 128 17.14 -41.32 14.01
C CYS A 128 18.30 -41.83 14.84
N SER A 129 18.72 -43.08 14.61
CA SER A 129 19.81 -43.75 15.36
C SER A 129 21.18 -43.04 15.23
N ARG A 130 21.41 -42.30 14.12
CA ARG A 130 22.65 -41.52 13.90
C ARG A 130 22.71 -40.20 14.63
N CYS A 131 21.65 -39.35 14.53
CA CYS A 131 21.65 -38.04 15.16
C CYS A 131 21.00 -38.03 16.57
N LYS A 132 20.53 -39.22 17.05
CA LYS A 132 19.89 -39.42 18.35
C LYS A 132 18.73 -38.46 18.62
N ARG A 133 17.88 -38.19 17.60
CA ARG A 133 16.74 -37.27 17.68
C ARG A 133 15.48 -37.87 17.13
N ASP A 134 14.36 -37.47 17.75
CA ASP A 134 13.02 -37.81 17.29
C ASP A 134 12.50 -36.76 16.33
N TYR A 135 11.81 -37.21 15.31
CA TYR A 135 11.22 -36.34 14.29
C TYR A 135 9.74 -36.64 14.09
N GLN A 136 8.99 -35.58 13.95
CA GLN A 136 7.58 -35.68 13.56
C GLN A 136 7.42 -35.89 12.03
N PRO A 137 6.26 -36.40 11.59
CA PRO A 137 5.90 -36.40 10.18
C PRO A 137 6.05 -35.01 9.53
N PRO A 138 6.59 -34.88 8.32
CA PRO A 138 6.79 -33.59 7.65
C PRO A 138 5.51 -32.77 7.54
N ALA A 139 4.37 -33.46 7.32
CA ALA A 139 3.07 -32.81 7.22
C ALA A 139 2.62 -32.16 8.54
N ILE A 140 3.02 -32.71 9.69
CA ILE A 140 2.74 -32.16 11.02
C ILE A 140 3.76 -31.06 11.35
N GLU A 141 5.02 -31.29 11.08
CA GLU A 141 6.11 -30.37 11.41
C GLU A 141 5.94 -29.00 10.73
N ARG A 142 5.42 -28.94 9.50
CA ARG A 142 5.12 -27.69 8.80
C ARG A 142 4.10 -26.80 9.54
N PHE A 143 3.28 -27.38 10.41
CA PHE A 143 2.29 -26.66 11.23
C PHE A 143 2.80 -26.31 12.62
N ARG A 144 4.05 -26.61 12.95
CA ARG A 144 4.61 -26.41 14.29
C ARG A 144 4.32 -25.01 14.81
N GLY A 145 3.68 -24.92 15.98
CA GLY A 145 3.30 -23.67 16.63
C GLY A 145 2.16 -22.90 15.94
N ARG A 146 1.44 -23.53 14.98
CA ARG A 146 0.31 -22.92 14.26
C ARG A 146 -0.96 -23.74 14.56
N LEU A 147 -2.00 -23.09 15.08
CA LEU A 147 -3.32 -23.67 15.20
C LEU A 147 -4.24 -23.28 14.03
N PHE A 148 -4.00 -22.09 13.44
CA PHE A 148 -4.81 -21.58 12.35
C PHE A 148 -4.16 -21.82 10.99
N GLY A 149 -4.95 -22.35 10.07
CA GLY A 149 -4.54 -22.66 8.71
C GLY A 149 -4.29 -21.43 7.84
N HIS A 150 -3.86 -21.67 6.62
CA HIS A 150 -3.49 -20.60 5.69
C HIS A 150 -4.70 -19.72 5.32
N CYS A 151 -5.84 -20.35 5.00
CA CYS A 151 -7.03 -19.61 4.57
C CYS A 151 -7.61 -18.73 5.68
N PHE A 152 -7.58 -19.21 6.93
CA PHE A 152 -8.02 -18.42 8.09
C PHE A 152 -7.14 -17.18 8.28
N ARG A 153 -5.82 -17.37 8.24
CA ARG A 153 -4.85 -16.27 8.40
C ARG A 153 -4.94 -15.28 7.23
N ALA A 154 -5.03 -15.76 6.01
CA ALA A 154 -5.18 -14.94 4.80
C ALA A 154 -6.46 -14.09 4.85
N TRP A 155 -7.57 -14.67 5.31
CA TRP A 155 -8.83 -13.96 5.49
C TRP A 155 -8.71 -12.85 6.55
N ALA A 156 -8.11 -13.13 7.70
CA ALA A 156 -7.89 -12.14 8.75
C ALA A 156 -6.99 -10.99 8.27
N VAL A 157 -5.93 -11.30 7.53
CA VAL A 157 -5.05 -10.31 6.89
C VAL A 157 -5.81 -9.46 5.88
N TYR A 158 -6.66 -10.05 5.05
CA TYR A 158 -7.52 -9.32 4.12
C TYR A 158 -8.41 -8.31 4.83
N GLN A 159 -9.03 -8.68 5.97
CA GLN A 159 -9.85 -7.77 6.79
C GLN A 159 -9.04 -6.54 7.24
N ARG A 160 -7.80 -6.76 7.67
CA ARG A 160 -6.93 -5.68 8.13
C ARG A 160 -6.42 -4.81 6.99
N VAL A 161 -5.88 -5.42 5.93
CA VAL A 161 -5.14 -4.71 4.88
C VAL A 161 -6.08 -4.09 3.86
N ALA A 162 -7.02 -4.86 3.32
CA ALA A 162 -7.90 -4.36 2.25
C ALA A 162 -9.10 -3.58 2.79
N LEU A 163 -9.73 -4.07 3.87
CA LEU A 163 -10.91 -3.45 4.48
C LEU A 163 -10.56 -2.46 5.59
N ARG A 164 -9.29 -2.40 6.01
CA ARG A 164 -8.78 -1.46 7.04
C ARG A 164 -9.39 -1.62 8.43
N LEU A 165 -10.00 -2.78 8.73
CA LEU A 165 -10.64 -2.99 10.02
C LEU A 165 -9.61 -2.92 11.17
N PRO A 166 -9.94 -2.31 12.31
CA PRO A 166 -9.14 -2.39 13.52
C PRO A 166 -8.98 -3.82 14.00
N TYR A 167 -7.89 -4.14 14.70
CA TYR A 167 -7.66 -5.49 15.21
C TYR A 167 -8.78 -5.98 16.13
N SER A 168 -9.33 -5.10 16.98
CA SER A 168 -10.46 -5.43 17.86
C SER A 168 -11.72 -5.79 17.08
N ALA A 169 -12.01 -5.10 15.98
CA ALA A 169 -13.15 -5.44 15.12
C ALA A 169 -12.96 -6.81 14.45
N ILE A 170 -11.74 -7.12 13.97
CA ILE A 170 -11.44 -8.43 13.39
C ILE A 170 -11.63 -9.55 14.42
N VAL A 171 -11.15 -9.33 15.66
CA VAL A 171 -11.36 -10.27 16.78
C VAL A 171 -12.85 -10.51 17.01
N GLY A 172 -13.67 -9.46 17.08
CA GLY A 172 -15.12 -9.57 17.24
C GLY A 172 -15.80 -10.30 16.09
N VAL A 173 -15.38 -10.03 14.85
CA VAL A 173 -15.92 -10.75 13.66
C VAL A 173 -15.54 -12.23 13.71
N ILE A 174 -14.34 -12.59 14.13
CA ILE A 174 -13.90 -13.99 14.27
C ILE A 174 -14.73 -14.71 15.33
N ASP A 175 -14.94 -14.09 16.50
CA ASP A 175 -15.74 -14.67 17.59
C ASP A 175 -17.19 -14.89 17.14
N ASN A 176 -17.81 -13.86 16.58
CA ASN A 176 -19.22 -13.90 16.17
C ASN A 176 -19.52 -14.86 15.01
N LEU A 177 -18.62 -14.93 14.00
CA LEU A 177 -18.87 -15.75 12.81
C LEU A 177 -18.39 -17.20 12.94
N PHE A 178 -17.30 -17.41 13.67
CA PHE A 178 -16.64 -18.72 13.72
C PHE A 178 -16.59 -19.33 15.11
N ALA A 179 -17.06 -18.63 16.15
CA ALA A 179 -16.95 -19.02 17.55
C ALA A 179 -15.50 -19.41 17.91
N GLU A 180 -14.52 -18.56 17.49
CA GLU A 180 -13.10 -18.75 17.75
C GLU A 180 -12.52 -17.54 18.48
N ARG A 181 -11.79 -17.79 19.55
CA ARG A 181 -11.14 -16.72 20.32
C ARG A 181 -9.72 -16.48 19.81
N VAL A 182 -9.49 -15.34 19.19
CA VAL A 182 -8.17 -14.89 18.73
C VAL A 182 -7.87 -13.53 19.36
N SER A 183 -6.71 -13.35 19.95
CA SER A 183 -6.31 -12.03 20.46
C SER A 183 -5.86 -11.09 19.33
N ALA A 184 -5.87 -9.77 19.59
CA ALA A 184 -5.29 -8.78 18.68
C ALA A 184 -3.83 -9.11 18.31
N ALA A 185 -3.02 -9.54 19.30
CA ALA A 185 -1.65 -10.01 19.07
C ALA A 185 -1.60 -11.26 18.17
N GLY A 186 -2.62 -12.13 18.24
CA GLY A 186 -2.77 -13.25 17.32
C GLY A 186 -2.96 -12.81 15.87
N ILE A 187 -3.76 -11.77 15.63
CA ILE A 187 -3.94 -11.20 14.28
C ILE A 187 -2.63 -10.57 13.78
N VAL A 188 -1.90 -9.85 14.64
CA VAL A 188 -0.55 -9.33 14.30
C VAL A 188 0.39 -10.47 13.90
N LYS A 189 0.38 -11.60 14.64
CA LYS A 189 1.16 -12.78 14.28
C LYS A 189 0.75 -13.37 12.92
N PHE A 190 -0.54 -13.36 12.58
CA PHE A 190 -1.00 -13.77 11.25
C PHE A 190 -0.47 -12.86 10.14
N MET A 191 -0.46 -11.54 10.38
CA MET A 191 0.12 -10.58 9.44
C MET A 191 1.60 -10.86 9.19
N TRP A 192 2.39 -11.10 10.24
CA TRP A 192 3.80 -11.45 10.12
C TRP A 192 4.00 -12.72 9.30
N GLN A 193 3.27 -13.78 9.62
CA GLN A 193 3.38 -15.06 8.93
C GLN A 193 3.03 -14.96 7.44
N ILE A 194 1.94 -14.27 7.11
CA ILE A 194 1.55 -14.08 5.71
C ILE A 194 2.52 -13.13 4.99
N ALA A 195 2.98 -12.05 5.62
CA ALA A 195 3.98 -11.16 5.02
C ALA A 195 5.29 -11.89 4.69
N GLU A 196 5.74 -12.79 5.56
CA GLU A 196 6.92 -13.61 5.31
C GLU A 196 6.68 -14.63 4.19
N GLU A 197 5.53 -15.30 4.19
CA GLU A 197 5.14 -16.23 3.13
C GLU A 197 5.08 -15.56 1.74
N TYR A 198 4.88 -14.22 1.68
CA TYR A 198 4.79 -13.43 0.45
C TYR A 198 5.97 -12.46 0.23
N ALA A 199 7.08 -12.62 0.95
CA ALA A 199 8.28 -11.81 0.75
C ALA A 199 8.83 -11.91 -0.69
N ALA A 200 8.82 -13.11 -1.27
CA ALA A 200 9.22 -13.34 -2.65
C ALA A 200 8.32 -12.61 -3.67
N THR A 201 7.02 -12.45 -3.37
CA THR A 201 6.07 -11.70 -4.20
C THR A 201 6.44 -10.22 -4.26
N GLU A 202 6.80 -9.63 -3.12
CA GLU A 202 7.26 -8.24 -3.06
C GLU A 202 8.57 -8.04 -3.84
N ALA A 203 9.56 -8.93 -3.65
CA ALA A 203 10.82 -8.88 -4.38
C ALA A 203 10.61 -9.00 -5.90
N LEU A 204 9.71 -9.86 -6.34
CA LEU A 204 9.35 -10.01 -7.74
C LEU A 204 8.67 -8.74 -8.29
N SER A 205 7.78 -8.12 -7.52
CA SER A 205 7.12 -6.86 -7.88
C SER A 205 8.14 -5.73 -8.03
N LEU A 206 9.10 -5.61 -7.11
CA LEU A 206 10.18 -4.63 -7.21
C LEU A 206 11.00 -4.84 -8.49
N LYS A 207 11.40 -6.08 -8.77
CA LYS A 207 12.13 -6.40 -10.00
C LYS A 207 11.37 -5.98 -11.27
N LYS A 208 10.05 -6.19 -11.29
CA LYS A 208 9.19 -5.79 -12.43
C LYS A 208 9.09 -4.28 -12.57
N ILE A 209 8.93 -3.56 -11.46
CA ILE A 209 8.93 -2.09 -11.43
C ILE A 209 10.25 -1.54 -12.00
N LEU A 210 11.39 -2.07 -11.56
CA LEU A 210 12.72 -1.62 -12.01
C LEU A 210 13.01 -1.97 -13.48
N ASN A 211 12.27 -2.88 -14.11
CA ASN A 211 12.36 -3.21 -15.53
C ASN A 211 11.30 -2.48 -16.39
N SER A 212 10.48 -1.62 -15.80
CA SER A 212 9.43 -0.90 -16.53
C SER A 212 9.98 0.37 -17.20
N PRO A 213 9.33 0.88 -18.24
CA PRO A 213 9.77 2.09 -18.93
C PRO A 213 9.64 3.36 -18.10
N PHE A 214 8.79 3.35 -17.07
CA PHE A 214 8.63 4.46 -16.13
C PHE A 214 8.23 3.94 -14.74
N ILE A 215 8.56 4.74 -13.73
CA ILE A 215 8.20 4.53 -12.33
C ILE A 215 7.56 5.79 -11.79
N HIS A 216 6.40 5.65 -11.18
CA HIS A 216 5.82 6.70 -10.36
C HIS A 216 6.32 6.57 -8.92
N ALA A 217 6.69 7.70 -8.31
CA ALA A 217 7.06 7.77 -6.91
C ALA A 217 6.30 8.87 -6.17
N ASP A 218 5.99 8.61 -4.92
CA ASP A 218 5.34 9.57 -4.01
C ASP A 218 5.66 9.17 -2.56
N GLU A 219 5.52 10.09 -1.60
CA GLU A 219 5.71 9.79 -0.20
C GLU A 219 4.64 10.42 0.69
N THR A 220 4.42 9.83 1.85
CA THR A 220 3.48 10.35 2.85
C THR A 220 3.99 10.15 4.26
N LYS A 221 3.62 11.08 5.14
CA LYS A 221 3.91 11.00 6.58
C LYS A 221 3.07 9.91 7.26
N ILE A 222 3.68 9.23 8.22
CA ILE A 222 3.03 8.25 9.08
C ILE A 222 3.53 8.41 10.52
N SER A 223 2.68 8.13 11.51
CA SER A 223 3.10 8.06 12.90
C SER A 223 3.46 6.63 13.29
N ILE A 224 4.67 6.44 13.78
CA ILE A 224 5.17 5.16 14.34
C ILE A 224 5.50 5.38 15.81
N CYS A 225 4.73 4.78 16.72
CA CYS A 225 4.91 4.94 18.17
C CYS A 225 5.02 6.41 18.61
N GLY A 226 4.27 7.33 17.97
CA GLY A 226 4.32 8.76 18.25
C GLY A 226 5.42 9.52 17.48
N SER A 227 6.38 8.86 16.87
CA SER A 227 7.40 9.47 16.01
C SER A 227 6.89 9.60 14.58
N GLN A 228 7.16 10.73 13.93
CA GLN A 228 6.82 10.94 12.52
C GLN A 228 7.87 10.26 11.64
N GLN A 229 7.41 9.38 10.76
CA GLN A 229 8.20 8.70 9.74
C GLN A 229 7.55 8.87 8.37
N TYR A 230 8.16 8.32 7.31
CA TYR A 230 7.70 8.47 5.94
C TYR A 230 7.53 7.12 5.27
N VAL A 231 6.48 7.01 4.46
CA VAL A 231 6.22 5.85 3.60
C VAL A 231 6.38 6.32 2.17
N TRP A 232 7.30 5.71 1.47
CA TRP A 232 7.53 5.88 0.04
C TRP A 232 6.75 4.83 -0.73
N VAL A 233 6.18 5.21 -1.86
CA VAL A 233 5.55 4.30 -2.82
C VAL A 233 6.29 4.36 -4.14
N LEU A 234 6.51 3.18 -4.74
CA LEU A 234 6.98 3.04 -6.13
C LEU A 234 5.97 2.17 -6.88
N THR A 235 5.65 2.56 -8.11
CA THR A 235 4.72 1.80 -8.96
C THR A 235 4.96 2.07 -10.44
N ASP A 236 4.82 1.02 -11.24
CA ASP A 236 4.78 1.08 -12.71
C ASP A 236 3.35 1.18 -13.27
N GLY A 237 2.35 1.37 -12.38
CA GLY A 237 0.93 1.34 -12.72
C GLY A 237 0.31 -0.06 -12.69
N ILE A 238 1.11 -1.11 -12.51
CA ILE A 238 0.71 -2.52 -12.41
C ILE A 238 1.10 -3.11 -11.07
N HIS A 239 2.35 -2.90 -10.67
CA HIS A 239 2.92 -3.35 -9.40
C HIS A 239 3.12 -2.17 -8.47
N VAL A 240 2.97 -2.42 -7.16
CA VAL A 240 3.13 -1.40 -6.13
C VAL A 240 3.98 -1.96 -5.00
N ILE A 241 4.97 -1.19 -4.57
CA ILE A 241 5.72 -1.45 -3.35
C ILE A 241 5.71 -0.23 -2.44
N PHE A 242 5.84 -0.47 -1.15
CA PHE A 242 5.99 0.58 -0.14
C PHE A 242 7.27 0.35 0.65
N ARG A 243 7.92 1.45 1.07
CA ARG A 243 9.09 1.43 1.95
C ARG A 243 8.92 2.44 3.07
N LEU A 244 9.31 2.04 4.27
CA LEU A 244 9.31 2.89 5.46
C LEU A 244 10.71 3.49 5.66
N THR A 245 10.77 4.79 5.94
CA THR A 245 12.00 5.49 6.33
C THR A 245 11.76 6.32 7.58
N GLU A 246 12.79 6.52 8.38
CA GLU A 246 12.71 7.34 9.60
C GLU A 246 12.67 8.83 9.24
N THR A 247 13.33 9.23 8.18
CA THR A 247 13.38 10.61 7.68
C THR A 247 12.78 10.72 6.27
N ARG A 248 12.56 11.96 5.80
CA ARG A 248 12.14 12.24 4.42
C ARG A 248 13.33 12.22 3.44
N GLU A 249 14.53 11.93 3.91
CA GLU A 249 15.70 11.85 3.05
C GLU A 249 15.53 10.77 1.98
N ALA A 250 15.86 11.12 0.75
CA ALA A 250 15.64 10.25 -0.40
C ALA A 250 16.76 9.20 -0.59
N THR A 251 17.68 9.03 0.36
CA THR A 251 18.82 8.11 0.24
C THR A 251 18.37 6.68 -0.07
N LEU A 252 17.45 6.14 0.74
CA LEU A 252 16.90 4.80 0.49
C LEU A 252 16.19 4.70 -0.86
N PHE A 253 15.49 5.77 -1.25
CA PHE A 253 14.83 5.81 -2.55
C PHE A 253 15.85 5.74 -3.70
N HIS A 254 16.94 6.51 -3.64
CA HIS A 254 18.00 6.48 -4.65
C HIS A 254 18.72 5.12 -4.70
N GLU A 255 18.94 4.48 -3.55
CA GLU A 255 19.47 3.12 -3.50
C GLU A 255 18.53 2.13 -4.21
N LEU A 256 17.22 2.23 -3.97
CA LEU A 256 16.22 1.33 -4.59
C LEU A 256 16.15 1.45 -6.11
N ILE A 257 16.32 2.66 -6.66
CA ILE A 257 16.28 2.92 -8.11
C ILE A 257 17.68 3.01 -8.74
N SER A 258 18.73 2.65 -8.00
CA SER A 258 20.10 2.67 -8.52
C SER A 258 20.21 1.81 -9.79
N GLY A 259 20.77 2.39 -10.86
CA GLY A 259 20.86 1.73 -12.16
C GLY A 259 19.56 1.68 -12.97
N TYR A 260 18.51 2.37 -12.54
CA TYR A 260 17.28 2.46 -13.31
C TYR A 260 17.46 3.42 -14.51
N GLU A 261 17.13 2.96 -15.71
CA GLU A 261 17.34 3.72 -16.97
C GLU A 261 16.05 4.32 -17.55
N GLY A 262 14.88 4.00 -16.96
CA GLY A 262 13.59 4.52 -17.40
C GLY A 262 13.32 5.97 -16.95
N VAL A 263 12.05 6.36 -16.92
CA VAL A 263 11.62 7.70 -16.52
C VAL A 263 10.99 7.66 -15.12
N LEU A 264 11.50 8.47 -14.20
CA LEU A 264 10.91 8.70 -12.88
C LEU A 264 9.85 9.78 -12.96
N ILE A 265 8.63 9.46 -12.56
CA ILE A 265 7.50 10.40 -12.50
C ILE A 265 7.26 10.75 -11.02
N SER A 266 7.39 12.02 -10.68
CA SER A 266 7.27 12.50 -9.30
C SER A 266 6.62 13.88 -9.23
N ASP A 267 6.34 14.33 -8.02
CA ASP A 267 6.05 15.74 -7.74
C ASP A 267 7.34 16.60 -7.77
N PHE A 268 7.28 17.80 -7.22
CA PHE A 268 8.40 18.75 -7.17
C PHE A 268 9.20 18.69 -5.86
N TYR A 269 9.11 17.60 -5.11
CA TYR A 269 9.96 17.43 -3.94
C TYR A 269 11.43 17.30 -4.36
N GLY A 270 12.28 18.18 -3.83
CA GLY A 270 13.71 18.26 -4.21
C GLY A 270 14.51 16.98 -3.94
N GLY A 271 14.01 16.08 -3.09
CA GLY A 271 14.64 14.78 -2.86
C GLY A 271 14.71 13.90 -4.11
N TYR A 272 13.82 14.09 -5.09
CA TYR A 272 13.85 13.35 -6.36
C TYR A 272 14.87 13.89 -7.36
N ASP A 273 15.33 15.13 -7.20
CA ASP A 273 16.17 15.80 -8.20
C ASP A 273 17.57 15.17 -8.34
N ALA A 274 18.03 14.46 -7.30
CA ALA A 274 19.30 13.72 -7.33
C ALA A 274 19.22 12.37 -8.07
N ALA A 275 18.05 11.96 -8.57
CA ALA A 275 17.94 10.73 -9.34
C ALA A 275 18.68 10.85 -10.67
N THR A 276 19.50 9.84 -11.00
CA THR A 276 20.34 9.83 -12.22
C THR A 276 19.57 9.47 -13.49
N CYS A 277 18.35 8.91 -13.35
CA CYS A 277 17.48 8.60 -14.47
C CYS A 277 16.73 9.84 -14.97
N ARG A 278 16.15 9.73 -16.18
CA ARG A 278 15.27 10.78 -16.70
C ARG A 278 14.07 10.98 -15.77
N GLN A 279 13.59 12.22 -15.70
CA GLN A 279 12.46 12.55 -14.84
C GLN A 279 11.30 13.15 -15.64
N GLN A 280 10.09 13.01 -15.13
CA GLN A 280 8.90 13.73 -15.54
C GLN A 280 8.24 14.31 -14.30
N LYS A 281 8.15 15.63 -14.21
CA LYS A 281 7.47 16.31 -13.11
C LYS A 281 5.95 16.36 -13.35
N CYS A 282 5.19 16.19 -12.27
CA CYS A 282 3.74 16.09 -12.30
C CYS A 282 3.06 17.43 -12.62
N TRP A 283 2.44 17.55 -13.77
CA TRP A 283 1.72 18.76 -14.20
C TRP A 283 0.55 19.13 -13.28
N PRO A 284 -0.30 18.22 -12.81
CA PRO A 284 -1.36 18.55 -11.85
C PRO A 284 -0.89 19.29 -10.60
N HIS A 285 0.30 18.98 -10.08
CA HIS A 285 0.86 19.72 -8.96
C HIS A 285 1.22 21.16 -9.33
N LEU A 286 1.89 21.36 -10.47
CA LEU A 286 2.21 22.70 -10.96
C LEU A 286 0.94 23.54 -11.21
N ILE A 287 -0.06 22.94 -11.83
CA ILE A 287 -1.33 23.57 -12.12
C ILE A 287 -2.06 23.97 -10.83
N ARG A 288 -2.06 23.09 -9.83
CA ARG A 288 -2.65 23.37 -8.51
C ARG A 288 -1.97 24.56 -7.85
N ASP A 289 -0.64 24.59 -7.83
CA ASP A 289 0.13 25.69 -7.25
C ASP A 289 -0.17 27.03 -7.94
N LEU A 290 -0.24 27.03 -9.30
CA LEU A 290 -0.59 28.20 -10.09
C LEU A 290 -2.01 28.70 -9.76
N ASN A 291 -2.98 27.81 -9.66
CA ASN A 291 -4.35 28.15 -9.33
C ASN A 291 -4.46 28.69 -7.89
N GLU A 292 -3.78 28.08 -6.92
CA GLU A 292 -3.74 28.56 -5.54
C GLU A 292 -3.17 29.98 -5.46
N ASP A 293 -2.09 30.26 -6.19
CA ASP A 293 -1.48 31.58 -6.20
C ASP A 293 -2.32 32.60 -6.98
N LEU A 294 -3.07 32.21 -8.03
CA LEU A 294 -4.08 33.07 -8.66
C LEU A 294 -5.20 33.46 -7.72
N TRP A 295 -5.69 32.52 -6.90
CA TRP A 295 -6.71 32.79 -5.87
C TRP A 295 -6.19 33.71 -4.77
N LYS A 296 -4.94 33.59 -4.37
CA LYS A 296 -4.31 34.46 -3.36
C LYS A 296 -4.04 35.88 -3.88
N HIS A 297 -3.83 36.01 -5.19
CA HIS A 297 -3.47 37.28 -5.84
C HIS A 297 -4.37 37.61 -7.03
N PRO A 298 -5.69 37.82 -6.83
CA PRO A 298 -6.70 37.92 -7.90
C PRO A 298 -6.55 39.14 -8.80
N PHE A 299 -5.82 40.17 -8.36
CA PHE A 299 -5.62 41.42 -9.11
C PHE A 299 -4.19 41.57 -9.67
N HIS A 300 -3.42 40.46 -9.68
CA HIS A 300 -2.04 40.49 -10.13
C HIS A 300 -1.95 40.26 -11.65
N VAL A 301 -2.08 41.35 -12.42
CA VAL A 301 -2.20 41.36 -13.89
C VAL A 301 -1.02 40.62 -14.58
N GLU A 302 0.22 40.83 -14.12
CA GLU A 302 1.40 40.17 -14.72
C GLU A 302 1.36 38.67 -14.54
N PHE A 303 0.94 38.19 -13.36
CA PHE A 303 0.84 36.78 -13.09
C PHE A 303 -0.31 36.14 -13.87
N GLU A 304 -1.45 36.82 -13.98
CA GLU A 304 -2.56 36.39 -14.83
C GLU A 304 -2.12 36.24 -16.29
N ARG A 305 -1.41 37.22 -16.86
CA ARG A 305 -0.85 37.15 -18.21
C ARG A 305 0.10 35.96 -18.39
N PHE A 306 0.97 35.69 -17.41
CA PHE A 306 1.86 34.55 -17.43
C PHE A 306 1.07 33.23 -17.48
N VAL A 307 0.05 33.09 -16.64
CA VAL A 307 -0.81 31.89 -16.59
C VAL A 307 -1.62 31.72 -17.86
N VAL A 308 -2.12 32.80 -18.45
CA VAL A 308 -2.81 32.76 -19.76
C VAL A 308 -1.87 32.26 -20.86
N ALA A 309 -0.64 32.80 -20.95
CA ALA A 309 0.35 32.33 -21.91
C ALA A 309 0.70 30.85 -21.73
N LEU A 310 0.82 30.41 -20.48
CA LEU A 310 1.03 28.99 -20.18
C LEU A 310 -0.17 28.12 -20.59
N ARG A 311 -1.40 28.56 -20.36
CA ARG A 311 -2.62 27.89 -20.80
C ARG A 311 -2.66 27.70 -22.31
N GLU A 312 -2.32 28.75 -23.08
CA GLU A 312 -2.24 28.70 -24.55
C GLU A 312 -1.22 27.67 -25.05
N LEU A 313 -0.15 27.43 -24.26
CA LEU A 313 0.83 26.40 -24.56
C LEU A 313 0.25 25.00 -24.27
N ILE A 314 -0.28 24.76 -23.05
CA ILE A 314 -0.48 23.40 -22.55
C ILE A 314 -1.82 22.81 -22.97
N VAL A 315 -2.89 23.61 -23.17
CA VAL A 315 -4.22 23.11 -23.58
C VAL A 315 -4.12 22.31 -24.88
N PRO A 316 -3.53 22.82 -25.97
CA PRO A 316 -3.39 22.04 -27.20
C PRO A 316 -2.52 20.79 -27.08
N ILE A 317 -1.59 20.76 -26.11
CA ILE A 317 -0.78 19.58 -25.82
C ILE A 317 -1.66 18.51 -25.19
N PHE A 318 -2.49 18.87 -24.19
CA PHE A 318 -3.38 17.94 -23.52
C PHE A 318 -4.52 17.46 -24.40
N ASP A 319 -5.06 18.34 -25.27
CA ASP A 319 -6.05 17.94 -26.28
C ASP A 319 -5.48 16.86 -27.22
N ASP A 320 -4.22 16.99 -27.63
CA ASP A 320 -3.55 15.97 -28.43
C ASP A 320 -3.25 14.68 -27.64
N VAL A 321 -2.94 14.77 -26.33
CA VAL A 321 -2.83 13.60 -25.47
C VAL A 321 -4.17 12.88 -25.36
N ASP A 322 -5.26 13.61 -25.17
CA ASP A 322 -6.60 13.02 -25.06
C ASP A 322 -7.05 12.37 -26.37
N ARG A 323 -6.71 12.99 -27.50
CA ARG A 323 -7.09 12.51 -28.84
C ARG A 323 -6.24 11.34 -29.33
N PHE A 324 -4.94 11.37 -29.11
CA PHE A 324 -3.99 10.45 -29.74
C PHE A 324 -3.25 9.56 -28.73
N GLY A 325 -3.46 9.77 -27.42
CA GLY A 325 -2.70 9.13 -26.36
C GLY A 325 -1.26 9.67 -26.27
N LEU A 326 -0.50 9.07 -25.37
CA LEU A 326 0.90 9.43 -25.10
C LEU A 326 1.84 8.86 -26.19
N LYS A 327 1.73 9.38 -27.42
CA LYS A 327 2.51 8.94 -28.58
C LYS A 327 3.47 10.04 -29.01
N LYS A 328 4.80 9.80 -28.90
CA LYS A 328 5.84 10.73 -29.31
C LYS A 328 5.58 11.32 -30.70
N ARG A 329 5.23 10.50 -31.70
CA ARG A 329 4.98 10.93 -33.08
C ARG A 329 3.93 12.04 -33.19
N ASN A 330 2.97 12.10 -32.27
CA ASN A 330 1.88 13.09 -32.27
C ASN A 330 2.22 14.29 -31.36
N LEU A 331 3.01 14.08 -30.30
CA LEU A 331 3.29 15.08 -29.28
C LEU A 331 4.57 15.88 -29.54
N HIS A 332 5.56 15.31 -30.22
CA HIS A 332 6.86 15.93 -30.48
C HIS A 332 6.76 17.27 -31.25
N LYS A 333 5.73 17.45 -32.06
CA LYS A 333 5.46 18.70 -32.78
C LYS A 333 5.32 19.92 -31.87
N HIS A 334 4.92 19.70 -30.60
CA HIS A 334 4.74 20.78 -29.62
C HIS A 334 6.05 21.31 -29.04
N ILE A 335 7.19 20.65 -29.22
CA ILE A 335 8.49 21.12 -28.72
C ILE A 335 8.80 22.52 -29.21
N LYS A 336 8.55 22.82 -30.49
CA LYS A 336 8.76 24.18 -31.05
C LYS A 336 7.88 25.24 -30.34
N ARG A 337 6.69 24.85 -29.89
CA ARG A 337 5.79 25.75 -29.13
C ARG A 337 6.30 25.96 -27.71
N VAL A 338 6.85 24.91 -27.09
CA VAL A 338 7.52 24.98 -25.79
C VAL A 338 8.72 25.92 -25.87
N ASP A 339 9.61 25.76 -26.86
CA ASP A 339 10.77 26.63 -27.06
C ASP A 339 10.36 28.09 -27.24
N ARG A 340 9.32 28.35 -28.04
CA ARG A 340 8.77 29.69 -28.21
C ARG A 340 8.23 30.28 -26.90
N PHE A 341 7.53 29.48 -26.10
CA PHE A 341 7.04 29.92 -24.78
C PHE A 341 8.18 30.31 -23.86
N TYR A 342 9.23 29.48 -23.80
CA TYR A 342 10.43 29.77 -22.99
C TYR A 342 11.09 31.04 -23.42
N LYS A 343 11.32 31.23 -24.71
CA LYS A 343 11.93 32.45 -25.26
C LYS A 343 11.14 33.72 -24.93
N LEU A 344 9.77 33.64 -24.97
CA LEU A 344 8.91 34.81 -24.79
C LEU A 344 8.58 35.11 -23.32
N ASN A 345 8.50 34.11 -22.45
CA ASN A 345 7.95 34.28 -21.11
C ASN A 345 8.91 33.90 -19.99
N ILE A 346 9.98 33.15 -20.31
CA ILE A 346 10.94 32.67 -19.30
C ILE A 346 12.30 33.32 -19.46
N GLU A 347 12.80 33.34 -20.70
CA GLU A 347 14.14 33.88 -21.05
C GLU A 347 14.00 35.33 -21.50
N GLY A 348 14.83 36.23 -20.98
CA GLY A 348 15.02 37.60 -21.52
C GLY A 348 13.97 38.63 -21.11
N LYS A 349 13.00 38.35 -20.27
CA LYS A 349 12.13 39.35 -19.67
C LYS A 349 12.50 39.58 -18.20
N GLN A 350 13.03 40.74 -17.89
CA GLN A 350 13.04 41.25 -16.53
C GLN A 350 11.58 41.57 -16.18
N ILE A 351 11.00 40.82 -15.24
CA ILE A 351 9.66 41.01 -14.71
C ILE A 351 9.82 41.41 -13.26
N ASP A 352 9.17 42.51 -12.86
CA ASP A 352 9.33 43.06 -11.50
C ASP A 352 8.59 42.20 -10.46
N SER A 353 7.62 41.38 -10.89
CA SER A 353 6.83 40.53 -10.03
C SER A 353 7.60 39.35 -9.46
N GLU A 354 7.84 39.34 -8.16
CA GLU A 354 8.46 38.21 -7.44
C GLU A 354 7.68 36.90 -7.66
N LEU A 355 6.36 36.98 -7.75
CA LEU A 355 5.50 35.82 -7.98
C LEU A 355 5.75 35.20 -9.36
N VAL A 356 5.87 35.99 -10.41
CA VAL A 356 6.20 35.49 -11.76
C VAL A 356 7.63 34.97 -11.79
N GLN A 357 8.59 35.64 -11.16
CA GLN A 357 9.97 35.19 -11.06
C GLN A 357 10.08 33.81 -10.35
N LYS A 358 9.26 33.56 -9.32
CA LYS A 358 9.18 32.23 -8.65
C LYS A 358 8.88 31.12 -9.66
N TYR A 359 7.89 31.35 -10.54
CA TYR A 359 7.54 30.36 -11.55
C TYR A 359 8.55 30.32 -12.71
N GLN A 360 9.11 31.44 -13.15
CA GLN A 360 10.17 31.45 -14.15
C GLN A 360 11.36 30.60 -13.71
N LYS A 361 11.84 30.76 -12.47
CA LYS A 361 12.92 29.94 -11.88
C LYS A 361 12.54 28.45 -11.87
N ARG A 362 11.30 28.12 -11.52
CA ARG A 362 10.81 26.74 -11.51
C ARG A 362 10.76 26.15 -12.92
N PHE A 363 10.29 26.89 -13.92
CA PHE A 363 10.29 26.48 -15.32
C PHE A 363 11.71 26.34 -15.88
N GLN A 364 12.63 27.24 -15.54
CA GLN A 364 14.02 27.12 -15.92
C GLN A 364 14.68 25.87 -15.35
N ARG A 365 14.47 25.61 -14.05
CA ARG A 365 15.04 24.46 -13.36
C ARG A 365 14.55 23.13 -13.93
N TYR A 366 13.28 23.01 -14.26
CA TYR A 366 12.64 21.75 -14.65
C TYR A 366 12.21 21.74 -16.11
N ARG A 367 12.91 22.45 -17.00
CA ARG A 367 12.52 22.57 -18.42
C ARG A 367 12.36 21.20 -19.09
N GLU A 368 13.35 20.34 -18.94
CA GLU A 368 13.33 19.03 -19.58
C GLU A 368 12.32 18.10 -18.90
N GLU A 369 12.31 18.10 -17.59
CA GLU A 369 11.48 17.22 -16.77
C GLU A 369 9.98 17.56 -16.84
N LEU A 370 9.60 18.75 -17.20
CA LEU A 370 8.21 19.12 -17.43
C LEU A 370 7.69 18.55 -18.75
N PHE A 371 8.54 18.34 -19.75
CA PHE A 371 8.14 17.99 -21.10
C PHE A 371 8.72 16.68 -21.62
N THR A 372 9.26 15.83 -20.76
CA THR A 372 9.79 14.51 -21.09
C THR A 372 8.77 13.65 -21.84
N PHE A 373 7.48 13.73 -21.48
CA PHE A 373 6.40 12.99 -22.10
C PHE A 373 6.15 13.35 -23.58
N LEU A 374 6.62 14.50 -24.05
CA LEU A 374 6.54 14.89 -25.47
C LEU A 374 7.54 14.13 -26.35
N SER A 375 8.64 13.66 -25.76
CA SER A 375 9.76 13.05 -26.46
C SER A 375 9.85 11.53 -26.29
N HIS A 376 9.00 10.93 -25.46
CA HIS A 376 9.03 9.49 -25.13
C HIS A 376 7.62 8.90 -25.17
N ASP A 377 7.49 7.72 -25.79
CA ASP A 377 6.19 7.03 -25.89
C ASP A 377 5.71 6.52 -24.53
N GLY A 378 4.44 6.72 -24.26
CA GLY A 378 3.76 6.13 -23.12
C GLY A 378 4.11 6.74 -21.75
N ILE A 379 4.91 7.82 -21.69
CA ILE A 379 5.29 8.45 -20.42
C ILE A 379 4.14 9.34 -19.92
N PRO A 380 3.57 9.04 -18.73
CA PRO A 380 2.54 9.88 -18.15
C PRO A 380 3.05 11.25 -17.72
N TRP A 381 2.25 12.30 -17.99
CA TRP A 381 2.51 13.67 -17.58
C TRP A 381 2.08 14.01 -16.15
N ASN A 382 1.47 13.03 -15.45
CA ASN A 382 0.95 13.17 -14.09
C ASN A 382 1.37 12.01 -13.18
N ASN A 383 1.32 12.24 -11.87
CA ASN A 383 1.66 11.26 -10.85
C ASN A 383 0.44 10.62 -10.15
N ASN A 384 -0.74 10.71 -10.77
CA ASN A 384 -2.00 10.23 -10.17
C ASN A 384 -1.97 8.73 -9.80
N THR A 385 -1.10 7.95 -10.43
CA THR A 385 -0.97 6.51 -10.16
C THR A 385 -0.35 6.26 -8.79
N ALA A 386 0.74 6.95 -8.45
CA ALA A 386 1.32 6.88 -7.11
C ALA A 386 0.36 7.45 -6.04
N GLU A 387 -0.29 8.58 -6.33
CA GLU A 387 -1.29 9.17 -5.44
C GLU A 387 -2.44 8.20 -5.13
N ARG A 388 -2.93 7.45 -6.14
CA ARG A 388 -3.97 6.42 -5.94
C ARG A 388 -3.48 5.26 -5.08
N ALA A 389 -2.22 4.85 -5.26
CA ALA A 389 -1.63 3.78 -4.46
C ALA A 389 -1.47 4.20 -2.99
N ILE A 390 -0.97 5.43 -2.74
CA ILE A 390 -0.68 5.93 -1.40
C ILE A 390 -1.95 6.36 -0.63
N ARG A 391 -3.04 6.67 -1.34
CA ARG A 391 -4.33 7.09 -0.74
C ARG A 391 -4.84 6.09 0.29
N HIS A 392 -4.64 4.80 0.06
CA HIS A 392 -5.02 3.77 1.04
C HIS A 392 -4.32 3.97 2.37
N MET A 393 -3.02 4.30 2.34
CA MET A 393 -2.23 4.59 3.53
C MET A 393 -2.66 5.89 4.22
N ALA A 394 -2.96 6.92 3.43
CA ALA A 394 -3.47 8.20 3.95
C ALA A 394 -4.81 8.03 4.70
N ILE A 395 -5.69 7.14 4.24
CA ILE A 395 -6.93 6.80 4.95
C ILE A 395 -6.64 5.95 6.19
N GLN A 396 -5.75 4.96 6.08
CA GLN A 396 -5.42 4.06 7.18
C GLN A 396 -4.84 4.81 8.39
N ARG A 397 -3.99 5.83 8.17
CA ARG A 397 -3.45 6.66 9.27
C ARG A 397 -4.53 7.43 10.04
N LYS A 398 -5.63 7.83 9.37
CA LYS A 398 -6.78 8.46 10.03
C LYS A 398 -7.55 7.48 10.91
N ILE A 399 -7.61 6.20 10.51
CA ILE A 399 -8.30 5.14 11.26
C ILE A 399 -7.48 4.67 12.46
N SER A 400 -6.18 4.42 12.25
CA SER A 400 -5.31 3.81 13.27
C SER A 400 -4.53 4.81 14.12
N GLY A 401 -4.39 6.06 13.67
CA GLY A 401 -3.61 7.11 14.35
C GLY A 401 -2.10 6.83 14.31
N SER A 402 -1.65 5.74 14.90
CA SER A 402 -0.23 5.36 14.94
C SER A 402 -0.04 3.86 14.68
N PHE A 403 1.14 3.51 14.18
CA PHE A 403 1.57 2.14 13.97
C PHE A 403 2.70 1.76 14.93
N TYR A 404 2.87 0.45 15.18
CA TYR A 404 4.05 -0.07 15.85
C TYR A 404 5.13 -0.41 14.83
N LYS A 405 6.39 -0.05 15.11
CA LYS A 405 7.54 -0.27 14.20
C LYS A 405 7.58 -1.70 13.68
N GLN A 406 7.48 -2.67 14.56
CA GLN A 406 7.55 -4.10 14.23
C GLN A 406 6.44 -4.62 13.32
N GLY A 407 5.31 -3.91 13.18
CA GLY A 407 4.19 -4.33 12.33
C GLY A 407 4.03 -3.50 11.06
N ALA A 408 4.70 -2.35 10.98
CA ALA A 408 4.55 -1.41 9.88
C ALA A 408 5.11 -1.96 8.56
N GLU A 409 6.29 -2.55 8.57
CA GLU A 409 6.92 -3.12 7.37
C GLU A 409 6.10 -4.28 6.79
N GLN A 410 5.61 -5.19 7.67
CA GLN A 410 4.77 -6.30 7.24
C GLN A 410 3.44 -5.83 6.67
N TYR A 411 2.85 -4.80 7.29
CA TYR A 411 1.65 -4.16 6.78
C TYR A 411 1.90 -3.54 5.40
N LEU A 412 2.99 -2.80 5.23
CA LEU A 412 3.36 -2.13 3.97
C LEU A 412 3.63 -3.13 2.85
N ARG A 413 4.32 -4.25 3.13
CA ARG A 413 4.52 -5.36 2.18
C ARG A 413 3.18 -5.90 1.69
N LEU A 414 2.29 -6.24 2.61
CA LEU A 414 0.97 -6.78 2.29
C LEU A 414 0.09 -5.75 1.58
N LEU A 415 0.21 -4.48 1.93
CA LEU A 415 -0.47 -3.39 1.25
C LEU A 415 0.02 -3.24 -0.20
N GLY A 416 1.33 -3.33 -0.46
CA GLY A 416 1.90 -3.32 -1.81
C GLY A 416 1.32 -4.43 -2.68
N ILE A 417 1.25 -5.65 -2.15
CA ILE A 417 0.62 -6.79 -2.82
C ILE A 417 -0.87 -6.55 -3.06
N ALA A 418 -1.58 -6.01 -2.07
CA ALA A 418 -3.01 -5.70 -2.21
C ALA A 418 -3.28 -4.64 -3.27
N GLN A 419 -2.47 -3.56 -3.33
CA GLN A 419 -2.58 -2.53 -4.36
C GLN A 419 -2.19 -3.06 -5.74
N SER A 420 -1.16 -3.91 -5.84
CA SER A 420 -0.78 -4.57 -7.10
C SER A 420 -1.91 -5.47 -7.63
N CYS A 421 -2.57 -6.23 -6.75
CA CYS A 421 -3.77 -6.98 -7.13
C CYS A 421 -4.87 -6.05 -7.64
N ARG A 422 -5.13 -4.94 -6.93
CA ARG A 422 -6.15 -3.96 -7.30
C ARG A 422 -5.86 -3.30 -8.66
N PHE A 423 -4.60 -2.95 -8.93
CA PHE A 423 -4.20 -2.33 -10.20
C PHE A 423 -4.35 -3.29 -11.39
N GLN A 424 -4.28 -4.60 -11.12
CA GLN A 424 -4.49 -5.66 -12.10
C GLN A 424 -5.94 -6.20 -12.13
N ASP A 425 -6.89 -5.54 -11.48
CA ASP A 425 -8.29 -5.99 -11.36
C ASP A 425 -8.41 -7.43 -10.81
N LYS A 426 -7.55 -7.75 -9.83
CA LYS A 426 -7.51 -9.05 -9.15
C LYS A 426 -7.90 -8.93 -7.68
N SER A 427 -8.56 -9.97 -7.15
CA SER A 427 -8.93 -10.01 -5.74
C SER A 427 -7.73 -10.38 -4.87
N PHE A 428 -7.32 -9.47 -3.97
CA PHE A 428 -6.27 -9.74 -3.00
C PHE A 428 -6.56 -10.96 -2.12
N LEU A 429 -7.81 -11.11 -1.62
CA LEU A 429 -8.18 -12.28 -0.84
C LEU A 429 -7.98 -13.58 -1.63
N ARG A 430 -8.51 -13.62 -2.86
CA ARG A 430 -8.42 -14.84 -3.68
C ARG A 430 -6.98 -15.15 -4.09
N PHE A 431 -6.18 -14.12 -4.33
CA PHE A 431 -4.75 -14.29 -4.55
C PHE A 431 -4.07 -14.95 -3.34
N LEU A 432 -4.30 -14.44 -2.13
CA LEU A 432 -3.77 -15.05 -0.91
C LEU A 432 -4.26 -16.50 -0.72
N LEU A 433 -5.57 -16.75 -0.93
CA LEU A 433 -6.16 -18.08 -0.79
C LEU A 433 -5.60 -19.10 -1.80
N SER A 434 -5.17 -18.65 -2.97
CA SER A 434 -4.57 -19.53 -4.01
C SER A 434 -3.20 -20.07 -3.62
N GLY A 435 -2.49 -19.37 -2.72
CA GLY A 435 -1.09 -19.67 -2.39
C GLY A 435 -0.08 -19.31 -3.49
N GLU A 436 -0.53 -18.75 -4.63
CA GLU A 436 0.34 -18.26 -5.71
C GLU A 436 1.24 -17.14 -5.20
N LYS A 437 2.47 -17.06 -5.71
CA LYS A 437 3.45 -16.05 -5.30
C LYS A 437 3.72 -15.00 -6.40
N ASP A 438 3.34 -15.27 -7.61
CA ASP A 438 3.44 -14.33 -8.73
C ASP A 438 2.05 -13.80 -9.08
N ILE A 439 1.82 -12.49 -8.83
CA ILE A 439 0.53 -11.85 -9.10
C ILE A 439 0.17 -11.95 -10.58
N ASP A 440 1.15 -11.85 -11.49
CA ASP A 440 0.89 -11.89 -12.94
C ASP A 440 0.49 -13.28 -13.42
N LYS A 441 1.06 -14.32 -12.83
CA LYS A 441 0.71 -15.73 -13.13
C LYS A 441 -0.63 -16.13 -12.53
N TYR A 442 -1.06 -15.43 -11.46
CA TYR A 442 -2.36 -15.68 -10.86
C TYR A 442 -3.50 -15.36 -11.83
N LYS A 443 -4.26 -16.38 -12.19
CA LYS A 443 -5.45 -16.25 -13.06
C LYS A 443 -6.71 -16.28 -12.19
N GLU A 444 -7.35 -15.15 -12.03
CA GLU A 444 -8.64 -15.10 -11.37
C GLU A 444 -9.75 -15.63 -12.29
N ARG A 445 -10.52 -16.61 -11.80
CA ARG A 445 -11.74 -17.04 -12.49
C ARG A 445 -12.77 -15.91 -12.41
N LYS A 446 -12.89 -15.11 -13.44
CA LYS A 446 -13.91 -14.06 -13.54
C LYS A 446 -15.29 -14.72 -13.47
N ARG A 447 -16.15 -14.21 -12.59
CA ARG A 447 -17.57 -14.56 -12.66
C ARG A 447 -18.08 -14.00 -13.99
N PRO A 448 -18.88 -14.76 -14.77
CA PRO A 448 -19.56 -14.16 -15.92
C PRO A 448 -20.34 -12.96 -15.36
N ARG A 449 -20.15 -11.79 -15.97
CA ARG A 449 -21.00 -10.63 -15.70
C ARG A 449 -22.42 -11.09 -16.00
N SER A 450 -23.27 -11.19 -14.99
CA SER A 450 -24.71 -11.27 -15.26
C SER A 450 -25.03 -10.01 -16.05
N SER A 451 -25.41 -10.19 -17.31
CA SER A 451 -26.01 -9.12 -18.08
C SER A 451 -27.28 -8.74 -17.31
N ARG A 452 -27.22 -7.70 -16.49
CA ARG A 452 -28.42 -6.99 -16.10
C ARG A 452 -28.95 -6.38 -17.39
N ARG A 453 -29.83 -7.10 -18.07
CA ARG A 453 -30.81 -6.46 -18.94
C ARG A 453 -31.55 -5.49 -18.03
N ILE A 454 -31.23 -4.22 -18.17
CA ILE A 454 -32.16 -3.16 -17.77
C ILE A 454 -33.25 -3.29 -18.83
N ASP A 455 -34.28 -4.06 -18.48
CA ASP A 455 -35.54 -3.98 -19.21
C ASP A 455 -35.99 -2.52 -19.05
N LYS A 456 -35.79 -1.74 -20.10
CA LYS A 456 -36.48 -0.48 -20.27
C LYS A 456 -37.97 -0.87 -20.32
N ALA A 457 -38.64 -0.80 -19.19
CA ALA A 457 -40.08 -0.74 -19.17
C ALA A 457 -40.48 0.50 -19.96
N ASN A 458 -40.99 0.27 -21.15
CA ASN A 458 -41.77 1.25 -21.89
C ASN A 458 -42.99 1.55 -21.01
N GLY A 459 -42.97 2.74 -20.38
CA GLY A 459 -44.20 3.33 -19.84
C GLY A 459 -44.87 4.07 -20.98
N GLU A 460 -46.06 3.63 -21.31
CA GLU A 460 -47.07 4.43 -21.98
C GLU A 460 -47.47 5.63 -21.13
#